data_91b77db4a62ffa7101dc32f6c45f86d9
#
_entry.id   91b77db4a62ffa7101dc32f6c45f86d9
#
_cell.length_a   1.000
_cell.length_b   1.000
_cell.length_c   1.000
_cell.angle_alpha   90.00
_cell.angle_beta   90.00
_cell.angle_gamma   90.00
#
_symmetry.space_group_name_H-M   'P 1'
#
loop_
_entity.id
_entity.type
_entity.pdbx_description
1 polymer ?
#
loop_
_entity_poly.entity_id
_entity_poly.type
_entity_poly.pdbx_seq_one_letter_code
_entity_poly.pdbx_strand_id
1 'polypeptide(L)'
;FTALILLVSLGGDKVEMISCSYVHVIGDEVRWRDMKTMLDASRRKWDGFAIFAESPPGGGPLIDIVAKARLQERIDEVTINRMALNDAGFFDTRGRPIRIDPVGLH
;
A
#
# COMPACT_ATOMS: atom_id res chain seq x y z
N PHE A 1 9.88 -3.23 11.13
CA PHE A 1 9.76 -2.54 9.83
C PHE A 1 8.60 -1.56 9.81
N THR A 2 8.54 -0.74 8.78
CA THR A 2 7.42 0.17 8.56
C THR A 2 6.64 -0.31 7.34
N ALA A 3 5.33 -0.45 7.49
CA ALA A 3 4.43 -0.78 6.39
C ALA A 3 3.90 0.53 5.79
N LEU A 4 4.16 0.76 4.52
CA LEU A 4 3.59 1.87 3.75
C LEU A 4 2.36 1.35 3.05
N ILE A 5 1.20 1.94 3.30
CA ILE A 5 -0.09 1.41 2.86
C ILE A 5 -0.75 2.41 1.91
N LEU A 6 -1.11 1.91 0.72
CA LEU A 6 -1.82 2.69 -0.28
C LEU A 6 -3.19 2.05 -0.55
N LEU A 7 -4.26 2.80 -0.34
CA LEU A 7 -5.61 2.40 -0.73
C LEU A 7 -5.92 2.98 -2.10
N VAL A 8 -6.36 2.12 -3.02
CA VAL A 8 -6.58 2.53 -4.40
C VAL A 8 -7.95 2.10 -4.91
N SER A 9 -8.47 2.86 -5.87
CA SER A 9 -9.61 2.51 -6.68
C SER A 9 -9.10 2.12 -8.07
N LEU A 10 -9.62 1.02 -8.61
CA LEU A 10 -9.24 0.49 -9.91
C LEU A 10 -10.37 0.78 -10.89
N GLY A 11 -10.14 1.66 -11.84
CA GLY A 11 -11.12 2.03 -12.84
C GLY A 11 -10.53 1.94 -14.25
N GLY A 12 -10.91 0.90 -15.00
CA GLY A 12 -10.40 0.71 -16.35
C GLY A 12 -8.87 0.58 -16.37
N ASP A 13 -8.20 1.52 -17.03
CA ASP A 13 -6.74 1.57 -17.12
C ASP A 13 -6.11 2.51 -16.09
N LYS A 14 -6.90 3.05 -15.17
CA LYS A 14 -6.43 4.03 -14.19
C LYS A 14 -6.46 3.48 -12.77
N VAL A 15 -5.49 3.90 -11.98
CA VAL A 15 -5.44 3.67 -10.54
C VAL A 15 -5.57 5.02 -9.87
N GLU A 16 -6.60 5.17 -9.05
CA GLU A 16 -6.82 6.39 -8.28
C GLU A 16 -6.38 6.16 -6.84
N MET A 17 -5.54 7.05 -6.32
CA MET A 17 -5.11 7.01 -4.93
C MET A 17 -6.23 7.53 -4.04
N ILE A 18 -6.77 6.66 -3.18
CA ILE A 18 -7.85 7.03 -2.26
C ILE A 18 -7.29 7.56 -0.95
N SER A 19 -6.33 6.84 -0.39
CA SER A 19 -5.74 7.19 0.89
C SER A 19 -4.39 6.53 1.02
N CYS A 20 -3.52 7.10 1.83
CA CYS A 20 -2.22 6.52 2.12
C CYS A 20 -1.86 6.76 3.59
N SER A 21 -1.13 5.82 4.15
CA SER A 21 -0.67 5.92 5.52
C SER A 21 0.52 5.00 5.75
N TYR A 22 1.14 5.11 6.93
CA TYR A 22 2.19 4.18 7.31
C TYR A 22 1.95 3.71 8.74
N VAL A 23 2.41 2.48 9.01
CA VAL A 23 2.30 1.86 10.34
C VAL A 23 3.64 1.22 10.68
N HIS A 24 4.14 1.49 11.87
CA HIS A 24 5.34 0.82 12.35
C HIS A 24 4.96 -0.55 12.89
N VAL A 25 5.63 -1.58 12.39
CA VAL A 25 5.39 -2.97 12.80
C VAL A 25 6.56 -3.43 13.64
N ILE A 26 6.28 -3.79 14.87
CA ILE A 26 7.28 -4.28 15.83
C ILE A 26 6.93 -5.74 16.14
N GLY A 27 7.89 -6.64 15.89
CA GLY A 27 7.67 -8.07 16.07
C GLY A 27 6.80 -8.68 14.97
N ASP A 28 6.20 -9.84 15.25
CA ASP A 28 5.39 -10.58 14.30
C ASP A 28 3.90 -10.21 14.35
N GLU A 29 3.56 -9.11 15.00
CA GLU A 29 2.18 -8.78 15.34
C GLU A 29 1.48 -7.89 14.33
N VAL A 30 1.59 -8.19 13.03
CA VAL A 30 0.65 -7.60 12.08
C VAL A 30 -0.62 -8.41 12.12
N ARG A 31 -1.62 -7.89 12.81
CA ARG A 31 -2.93 -8.53 12.82
C ARG A 31 -3.76 -7.99 11.67
N TRP A 32 -4.21 -8.88 10.82
CA TRP A 32 -5.11 -8.52 9.73
C TRP A 32 -6.33 -7.75 10.23
N ARG A 33 -6.84 -8.13 11.41
CA ARG A 33 -7.98 -7.45 12.04
C ARG A 33 -7.70 -5.96 12.25
N ASP A 34 -6.54 -5.63 12.80
CA ASP A 34 -6.17 -4.23 13.09
C ASP A 34 -5.97 -3.46 11.80
N MET A 35 -5.34 -4.07 10.83
CA MET A 35 -5.15 -3.48 9.51
C MET A 35 -6.48 -3.24 8.82
N LYS A 36 -7.38 -4.22 8.86
CA LYS A 36 -8.71 -4.08 8.26
C LYS A 36 -9.51 -2.98 8.92
N THR A 37 -9.44 -2.85 10.24
CA THR A 37 -10.10 -1.76 10.97
C THR A 37 -9.61 -0.40 10.48
N MET A 38 -8.31 -0.26 10.30
CA MET A 38 -7.71 0.97 9.79
C MET A 38 -8.16 1.25 8.34
N LEU A 39 -8.20 0.23 7.50
CA LEU A 39 -8.64 0.35 6.11
C LEU A 39 -10.14 0.71 6.02
N ASP A 40 -10.96 0.07 6.85
CA ASP A 40 -12.40 0.32 6.90
C ASP A 40 -12.74 1.70 7.48
N ALA A 41 -11.80 2.34 8.17
CA ALA A 41 -11.96 3.70 8.65
C ALA A 41 -12.01 4.72 7.50
N SER A 42 -11.54 4.36 6.31
CA SER A 42 -11.72 5.17 5.12
C SER A 42 -13.20 5.14 4.72
N ARG A 43 -13.81 6.32 4.62
CA ARG A 43 -15.22 6.43 4.23
C ARG A 43 -15.42 6.33 2.72
N ARG A 44 -14.35 6.33 1.95
CA ARG A 44 -14.40 6.21 0.50
C ARG A 44 -14.29 4.76 0.09
N LYS A 45 -15.00 4.41 -0.98
CA LYS A 45 -14.92 3.08 -1.55
C LYS A 45 -13.54 2.87 -2.17
N TRP A 46 -12.91 1.74 -1.85
CA TRP A 46 -11.63 1.35 -2.41
C TRP A 46 -11.71 -0.08 -2.95
N ASP A 47 -10.85 -0.42 -3.91
CA ASP A 47 -10.86 -1.74 -4.57
C ASP A 47 -9.67 -2.61 -4.17
N GLY A 48 -8.57 -1.99 -3.76
CA GLY A 48 -7.38 -2.72 -3.38
C GLY A 48 -6.48 -1.92 -2.46
N PHE A 49 -5.57 -2.61 -1.79
CA PHE A 49 -4.55 -1.96 -0.98
C PHE A 49 -3.19 -2.58 -1.25
N ALA A 50 -2.18 -1.74 -1.25
CA ALA A 50 -0.80 -2.14 -1.42
C ALA A 50 -0.03 -1.91 -0.13
N ILE A 51 0.84 -2.85 0.23
CA ILE A 51 1.72 -2.74 1.39
C ILE A 51 3.16 -2.85 0.91
N PHE A 52 3.94 -1.79 1.14
CA PHE A 52 5.38 -1.80 0.92
C PHE A 52 6.07 -1.89 2.28
N ALA A 53 6.86 -2.93 2.50
CA ALA A 53 7.61 -3.08 3.74
C ALA A 53 8.96 -2.38 3.59
N GLU A 54 9.27 -1.48 4.51
CA GLU A 54 10.54 -0.75 4.51
C GLU A 54 11.20 -0.74 5.88
N SER A 55 12.53 -0.79 5.88
CA SER A 55 13.34 -0.75 7.11
C SER A 55 14.59 0.08 6.86
N PRO A 56 15.13 0.75 7.89
CA PRO A 56 16.44 1.39 7.79
C PRO A 56 17.54 0.33 7.80
N PRO A 57 18.78 0.69 7.43
CA PRO A 57 19.94 -0.18 7.64
C PRO A 57 19.98 -0.62 9.11
N GLY A 58 20.16 -1.92 9.35
CA GLY A 58 20.14 -2.48 10.70
C GLY A 58 18.79 -2.95 11.19
N GLY A 59 17.72 -2.76 10.42
CA GLY A 59 16.38 -3.25 10.75
C GLY A 59 15.55 -2.28 11.60
N GLY A 60 14.37 -2.73 12.00
CA GLY A 60 13.43 -1.94 12.76
C GLY A 60 12.57 -1.01 11.91
N PRO A 61 11.70 -0.21 12.55
CA PRO A 61 10.87 0.75 11.82
C PRO A 61 11.67 1.99 11.41
N LEU A 62 11.17 2.67 10.37
CA LEU A 62 11.69 3.97 9.96
C LEU A 62 11.29 5.04 10.98
N ILE A 63 12.10 6.10 11.12
CA ILE A 63 11.64 7.28 11.86
C ILE A 63 10.55 7.99 11.02
N ASP A 64 9.68 8.72 11.71
CA ASP A 64 8.47 9.27 11.07
C ASP A 64 8.76 10.16 9.86
N ILE A 65 9.75 11.02 9.93
CA ILE A 65 10.09 11.91 8.82
C ILE A 65 10.55 11.11 7.59
N VAL A 66 11.28 10.02 7.80
CA VAL A 66 11.73 9.13 6.72
C VAL A 66 10.55 8.32 6.19
N ALA A 67 9.69 7.83 7.09
CA ALA A 67 8.48 7.08 6.69
C ALA A 67 7.59 7.93 5.78
N LYS A 68 7.37 9.19 6.12
CA LYS A 68 6.58 10.11 5.28
C LYS A 68 7.22 10.33 3.92
N ALA A 69 8.53 10.51 3.87
CA ALA A 69 9.26 10.71 2.62
C ALA A 69 9.18 9.47 1.73
N ARG A 70 9.36 8.29 2.31
CA ARG A 70 9.24 7.02 1.59
C ARG A 70 7.84 6.78 1.08
N LEU A 71 6.83 7.10 1.88
CA LEU A 71 5.43 7.00 1.46
C LEU A 71 5.17 7.88 0.23
N GLN A 72 5.66 9.11 0.23
CA GLN A 72 5.50 10.00 -0.90
C GLN A 72 6.21 9.47 -2.14
N GLU A 73 7.40 8.88 -1.99
CA GLU A 73 8.11 8.23 -3.11
C GLU A 73 7.29 7.12 -3.72
N ARG A 74 6.63 6.28 -2.91
CA ARG A 74 5.79 5.19 -3.39
C ARG A 74 4.55 5.70 -4.10
N ILE A 75 3.92 6.76 -3.58
CA ILE A 75 2.79 7.40 -4.23
C ILE A 75 3.20 7.92 -5.61
N ASP A 76 4.34 8.57 -5.71
CA ASP A 76 4.85 9.11 -6.97
C ASP A 76 5.16 8.00 -7.98
N GLU A 77 5.79 6.91 -7.53
CA GLU A 77 6.07 5.75 -8.38
C GLU A 77 4.79 5.16 -8.97
N VAL A 78 3.77 4.95 -8.15
CA VAL A 78 2.48 4.38 -8.58
C VAL A 78 1.74 5.35 -9.49
N THR A 79 1.84 6.65 -9.24
CA THR A 79 1.21 7.67 -10.07
C THR A 79 1.80 7.69 -11.47
N ILE A 80 3.13 7.52 -11.58
CA ILE A 80 3.83 7.49 -12.86
C ILE A 80 3.60 6.15 -13.57
N ASN A 81 3.62 5.04 -12.81
CA ASN A 81 3.49 3.70 -13.36
C ASN A 81 2.73 2.81 -12.39
N ARG A 82 1.44 2.56 -12.68
CA ARG A 82 0.60 1.73 -11.84
C ARG A 82 1.13 0.31 -11.63
N MET A 83 1.98 -0.18 -12.55
CA MET A 83 2.60 -1.49 -12.44
C MET A 83 3.51 -1.60 -11.21
N ALA A 84 3.93 -0.48 -10.63
CA ALA A 84 4.71 -0.46 -9.39
C ALA A 84 3.95 -1.08 -8.22
N LEU A 85 2.62 -1.14 -8.27
CA LEU A 85 1.82 -1.85 -7.25
C LEU A 85 2.16 -3.34 -7.18
N ASN A 86 2.63 -3.93 -8.28
CA ASN A 86 3.01 -5.34 -8.30
C ASN A 86 4.30 -5.62 -7.52
N ASP A 87 5.09 -4.60 -7.20
CA ASP A 87 6.29 -4.73 -6.37
C ASP A 87 5.96 -4.78 -4.88
N ALA A 88 4.71 -4.47 -4.53
CA ALA A 88 4.21 -4.53 -3.17
C ALA A 88 3.42 -5.82 -2.94
N GLY A 89 3.05 -6.07 -1.68
CA GLY A 89 1.94 -6.96 -1.40
C GLY A 89 0.67 -6.21 -1.79
N PHE A 90 0.00 -6.63 -2.85
CA PHE A 90 -1.20 -5.98 -3.36
C PHE A 90 -2.40 -6.92 -3.23
N PHE A 91 -3.47 -6.42 -2.60
CA PHE A 91 -4.60 -7.26 -2.19
C PHE A 91 -5.93 -6.56 -2.49
N ASP A 92 -6.98 -7.39 -2.73
CA ASP A 92 -8.34 -6.89 -2.90
C ASP A 92 -9.01 -6.62 -1.53
N THR A 93 -10.29 -6.25 -1.56
CA THR A 93 -11.05 -5.93 -0.35
C THR A 93 -11.26 -7.12 0.58
N ARG A 94 -10.99 -8.34 0.11
CA ARG A 94 -11.08 -9.57 0.90
C ARG A 94 -9.72 -10.08 1.35
N GLY A 95 -8.65 -9.31 1.08
CA GLY A 95 -7.30 -9.71 1.44
C GLY A 95 -6.69 -10.74 0.49
N ARG A 96 -7.28 -10.96 -0.68
CA ARG A 96 -6.73 -11.88 -1.67
C ARG A 96 -5.70 -11.16 -2.54
N PRO A 97 -4.56 -11.80 -2.84
CA PRO A 97 -3.56 -11.19 -3.71
C PRO A 97 -4.14 -10.88 -5.09
N ILE A 98 -3.85 -9.70 -5.59
CA ILE A 98 -4.22 -9.29 -6.94
C ILE A 98 -3.00 -8.71 -7.66
N ARG A 99 -3.12 -8.51 -8.94
CA ARG A 99 -2.05 -8.02 -9.76
C ARG A 99 -2.57 -7.06 -10.83
N ILE A 100 -1.82 -6.02 -11.11
CA ILE A 100 -2.12 -5.09 -12.20
C ILE A 100 -1.54 -5.68 -13.50
N ASP A 101 -2.39 -5.87 -14.49
CA ASP A 101 -1.95 -6.30 -15.80
C ASP A 101 -1.51 -5.13 -16.67
N PRO A 102 -0.57 -5.34 -17.59
CA PRO A 102 -0.21 -4.30 -18.55
C PRO A 102 -1.41 -3.86 -19.37
N VAL A 103 -1.44 -2.59 -19.76
CA VAL A 103 -2.52 -2.01 -20.56
C VAL A 103 -2.60 -2.69 -21.91
N GLY A 104 -3.83 -3.02 -22.31
CA GLY A 104 -4.08 -3.56 -23.65
C GLY A 104 -3.82 -5.03 -23.81
N LEU A 105 -3.62 -5.76 -22.72
CA LEU A 105 -3.39 -7.21 -22.77
C LEU A 105 -4.64 -8.03 -22.42
N HIS A 106 -5.79 -7.43 -22.58
CA HIS A 106 -7.06 -8.14 -22.35
C HIS A 106 -8.10 -7.78 -23.35
#